data_5a7713254464c42a9a20966e352b50c7
#
_entry.id   5a7713254464c42a9a20966e352b50c7
#
_cell.length_a   1.000
_cell.length_b   1.000
_cell.length_c   1.000
_cell.angle_alpha   90.00
_cell.angle_beta   90.00
_cell.angle_gamma   90.00
#
_symmetry.space_group_name_H-M   'P 1'
#
loop_
_entity.id
_entity.type
_entity.pdbx_description
1 polymer ?
#
loop_
_entity_poly.entity_id
_entity_poly.type
_entity_poly.pdbx_seq_one_letter_code
_entity_poly.pdbx_strand_id
1 'polypeptide(L)'
;MSPAFSLCVYCGSKLGKHPAYEAAAKAVGAWIGTHQGQLVYGGGHNGLMGILADATQAAGGRVVGIIPGSMVEREWARHSCDELHVVDTMHERKRMMMERADAFLALPGGIGTFEEFFEAWTWRQLGYHDKPVGLLNIEGYYDRLLAFLETSVTENFLGDWQMDLIQTDTQVPKLLQHLVEAAGLSAAPRLDAL
;
A
#
# COMPACT_ATOMS: atom_id res chain seq x y z
N MET A 1 10.44 -9.15 -17.66
CA MET A 1 11.43 -8.27 -17.01
C MET A 1 11.09 -8.19 -15.54
N SER A 2 12.10 -8.08 -14.67
CA SER A 2 11.85 -7.82 -13.24
C SER A 2 11.28 -6.41 -13.07
N PRO A 3 10.36 -6.18 -12.14
CA PRO A 3 9.84 -4.84 -11.86
C PRO A 3 10.96 -3.94 -11.31
N ALA A 4 10.85 -2.64 -11.55
CA ALA A 4 11.81 -1.65 -11.04
C ALA A 4 11.74 -1.53 -9.51
N PHE A 5 10.55 -1.72 -8.94
CA PHE A 5 10.26 -1.75 -7.50
C PHE A 5 8.95 -2.49 -7.24
N SER A 6 8.73 -2.88 -6.00
CA SER A 6 7.49 -3.52 -5.53
C SER A 6 6.88 -2.72 -4.38
N LEU A 7 5.69 -2.19 -4.57
CA LEU A 7 4.97 -1.43 -3.56
C LEU A 7 3.82 -2.26 -2.98
N CYS A 8 3.85 -2.52 -1.68
CA CYS A 8 2.72 -3.11 -0.98
C CYS A 8 1.71 -2.03 -0.61
N VAL A 9 0.47 -2.15 -1.08
CA VAL A 9 -0.56 -1.15 -0.84
C VAL A 9 -1.72 -1.72 -0.05
N TYR A 10 -2.00 -1.12 1.09
CA TYR A 10 -3.14 -1.37 1.96
C TYR A 10 -4.22 -0.34 1.70
N CYS A 11 -5.45 -0.75 1.44
CA CYS A 11 -6.56 0.16 1.17
C CYS A 11 -7.92 -0.46 1.46
N GLY A 12 -8.97 0.35 1.41
CA GLY A 12 -10.32 -0.09 1.70
C GLY A 12 -10.89 -1.10 0.71
N SER A 13 -11.59 -2.12 1.22
CA SER A 13 -12.46 -3.01 0.44
C SER A 13 -13.80 -2.35 0.03
N LYS A 14 -13.97 -1.08 0.35
CA LYS A 14 -15.08 -0.20 -0.05
C LYS A 14 -14.52 1.07 -0.67
N LEU A 15 -15.33 1.78 -1.45
CA LEU A 15 -14.91 3.03 -2.12
C LEU A 15 -14.80 4.22 -1.15
N GLY A 16 -15.49 4.15 -0.02
CA GLY A 16 -15.71 5.32 0.83
C GLY A 16 -16.79 6.25 0.23
N LYS A 17 -16.97 7.41 0.87
CA LYS A 17 -18.00 8.38 0.44
C LYS A 17 -17.45 9.47 -0.47
N HIS A 18 -16.17 9.82 -0.31
CA HIS A 18 -15.55 10.91 -1.05
C HIS A 18 -14.93 10.39 -2.35
N PRO A 19 -15.26 10.98 -3.51
CA PRO A 19 -14.75 10.51 -4.81
C PRO A 19 -13.23 10.65 -4.94
N ALA A 20 -12.59 11.50 -4.14
CA ALA A 20 -11.12 11.63 -4.11
C ALA A 20 -10.41 10.34 -3.67
N TYR A 21 -11.04 9.46 -2.91
CA TYR A 21 -10.42 8.19 -2.50
C TYR A 21 -10.26 7.24 -3.69
N GLU A 22 -11.29 7.17 -4.54
CA GLU A 22 -11.25 6.41 -5.79
C GLU A 22 -10.21 7.00 -6.75
N ALA A 23 -10.22 8.34 -6.91
CA ALA A 23 -9.25 9.04 -7.75
C ALA A 23 -7.81 8.80 -7.27
N ALA A 24 -7.56 8.81 -5.97
CA ALA A 24 -6.24 8.52 -5.39
C ALA A 24 -5.81 7.08 -5.64
N ALA A 25 -6.69 6.09 -5.45
CA ALA A 25 -6.37 4.69 -5.72
C ALA A 25 -6.02 4.47 -7.20
N LYS A 26 -6.78 5.10 -8.11
CA LYS A 26 -6.50 5.07 -9.55
C LYS A 26 -5.16 5.74 -9.89
N ALA A 27 -4.87 6.90 -9.29
CA ALA A 27 -3.61 7.61 -9.50
C ALA A 27 -2.40 6.82 -8.99
N VAL A 28 -2.52 6.16 -7.82
CA VAL A 28 -1.46 5.29 -7.28
C VAL A 28 -1.21 4.11 -8.22
N GLY A 29 -2.25 3.41 -8.66
CA GLY A 29 -2.11 2.30 -9.60
C GLY A 29 -1.47 2.72 -10.93
N ALA A 30 -1.94 3.82 -11.52
CA ALA A 30 -1.38 4.36 -12.75
C ALA A 30 0.09 4.75 -12.58
N TRP A 31 0.46 5.37 -11.46
CA TRP A 31 1.84 5.73 -11.17
C TRP A 31 2.74 4.49 -11.07
N ILE A 32 2.32 3.45 -10.34
CA ILE A 32 3.06 2.18 -10.24
C ILE A 32 3.32 1.61 -11.64
N GLY A 33 2.28 1.54 -12.48
CA GLY A 33 2.38 0.97 -13.83
C GLY A 33 3.31 1.78 -14.75
N THR A 34 3.14 3.10 -14.81
CA THR A 34 3.94 3.98 -15.68
C THR A 34 5.42 4.01 -15.30
N HIS A 35 5.76 3.68 -14.04
CA HIS A 35 7.13 3.59 -13.54
C HIS A 35 7.68 2.15 -13.50
N GLN A 36 7.05 1.22 -14.25
CA GLN A 36 7.47 -0.19 -14.35
C GLN A 36 7.51 -0.92 -12.99
N GLY A 37 6.69 -0.46 -12.05
CA GLY A 37 6.57 -1.04 -10.73
C GLY A 37 5.65 -2.26 -10.68
N GLN A 38 5.69 -2.91 -9.52
CA GLN A 38 4.81 -4.00 -9.14
C GLN A 38 3.93 -3.58 -7.96
N LEU A 39 2.63 -3.81 -8.08
CA LEU A 39 1.71 -3.77 -6.96
C LEU A 39 1.71 -5.11 -6.24
N VAL A 40 1.94 -5.08 -4.93
CA VAL A 40 1.66 -6.19 -4.00
C VAL A 40 0.47 -5.79 -3.15
N TYR A 41 -0.58 -6.63 -3.05
CA TYR A 41 -1.77 -6.26 -2.31
C TYR A 41 -2.59 -7.48 -1.87
N GLY A 42 -3.70 -7.24 -1.18
CA GLY A 42 -4.53 -8.29 -0.58
C GLY A 42 -5.34 -9.18 -1.53
N GLY A 43 -5.14 -9.08 -2.86
CA GLY A 43 -5.74 -9.98 -3.84
C GLY A 43 -7.24 -9.80 -4.09
N GLY A 44 -7.91 -8.82 -3.45
CA GLY A 44 -9.34 -8.58 -3.60
C GLY A 44 -9.71 -7.75 -4.84
N HIS A 45 -10.95 -7.91 -5.32
CA HIS A 45 -11.48 -7.12 -6.44
C HIS A 45 -12.41 -5.99 -5.99
N ASN A 46 -12.78 -5.94 -4.71
CA ASN A 46 -13.75 -4.98 -4.20
C ASN A 46 -13.14 -3.62 -3.82
N GLY A 47 -13.93 -2.55 -3.97
CA GLY A 47 -13.61 -1.22 -3.48
C GLY A 47 -12.34 -0.63 -4.09
N LEU A 48 -11.55 0.05 -3.26
CA LEU A 48 -10.30 0.68 -3.71
C LEU A 48 -9.26 -0.34 -4.18
N MET A 49 -9.28 -1.58 -3.66
CA MET A 49 -8.36 -2.64 -4.07
C MET A 49 -8.52 -2.99 -5.56
N GLY A 50 -9.77 -3.16 -6.03
CA GLY A 50 -10.03 -3.45 -7.44
C GLY A 50 -9.58 -2.32 -8.36
N ILE A 51 -9.93 -1.07 -8.01
CA ILE A 51 -9.56 0.12 -8.78
C ILE A 51 -8.04 0.28 -8.88
N LEU A 52 -7.34 0.09 -7.77
CA LEU A 52 -5.89 0.15 -7.71
C LEU A 52 -5.24 -0.88 -8.63
N ALA A 53 -5.70 -2.13 -8.57
CA ALA A 53 -5.17 -3.21 -9.39
C ALA A 53 -5.48 -3.01 -10.88
N ASP A 54 -6.72 -2.58 -11.23
CA ASP A 54 -7.11 -2.24 -12.60
C ASP A 54 -6.23 -1.14 -13.18
N ALA A 55 -6.03 -0.06 -12.42
CA ALA A 55 -5.21 1.06 -12.87
C ALA A 55 -3.73 0.69 -13.04
N THR A 56 -3.20 -0.20 -12.16
CA THR A 56 -1.82 -0.69 -12.29
C THR A 56 -1.63 -1.49 -13.57
N GLN A 57 -2.52 -2.44 -13.87
CA GLN A 57 -2.44 -3.25 -15.08
C GLN A 57 -2.67 -2.42 -16.34
N ALA A 58 -3.64 -1.51 -16.33
CA ALA A 58 -3.93 -0.63 -17.46
C ALA A 58 -2.73 0.26 -17.83
N ALA A 59 -1.89 0.62 -16.85
CA ALA A 59 -0.66 1.39 -17.05
C ALA A 59 0.58 0.52 -17.32
N GLY A 60 0.42 -0.80 -17.49
CA GLY A 60 1.50 -1.73 -17.82
C GLY A 60 2.33 -2.22 -16.63
N GLY A 61 1.87 -1.98 -15.40
CA GLY A 61 2.48 -2.51 -14.18
C GLY A 61 2.06 -3.95 -13.90
N ARG A 62 2.82 -4.63 -13.06
CA ARG A 62 2.54 -6.00 -12.61
C ARG A 62 1.69 -5.97 -11.33
N VAL A 63 0.77 -6.91 -11.19
CA VAL A 63 -0.11 -7.04 -10.02
C VAL A 63 0.05 -8.42 -9.39
N VAL A 64 0.45 -8.44 -8.12
CA VAL A 64 0.58 -9.64 -7.30
C VAL A 64 -0.42 -9.57 -6.15
N GLY A 65 -1.40 -10.46 -6.19
CA GLY A 65 -2.42 -10.61 -5.15
C GLY A 65 -2.06 -11.75 -4.18
N ILE A 66 -2.28 -11.52 -2.88
CA ILE A 66 -2.08 -12.55 -1.85
C ILE A 66 -3.35 -12.63 -1.01
N ILE A 67 -4.03 -13.78 -1.03
CA ILE A 67 -5.36 -13.93 -0.44
C ILE A 67 -5.50 -15.27 0.29
N PRO A 68 -6.09 -15.31 1.49
CA PRO A 68 -6.42 -16.57 2.15
C PRO A 68 -7.51 -17.34 1.41
N GLY A 69 -7.40 -18.68 1.39
CA GLY A 69 -8.36 -19.58 0.74
C GLY A 69 -9.80 -19.34 1.19
N SER A 70 -10.02 -19.08 2.47
CA SER A 70 -11.35 -18.73 3.02
C SER A 70 -11.98 -17.46 2.45
N MET A 71 -11.16 -16.55 1.90
CA MET A 71 -11.65 -15.33 1.22
C MET A 71 -11.92 -15.60 -0.27
N VAL A 72 -11.18 -16.53 -0.89
CA VAL A 72 -11.44 -16.98 -2.26
C VAL A 72 -12.82 -17.62 -2.34
N GLU A 73 -13.15 -18.50 -1.38
CA GLU A 73 -14.46 -19.15 -1.28
C GLU A 73 -15.64 -18.18 -1.17
N ARG A 74 -15.40 -16.98 -0.68
CA ARG A 74 -16.37 -15.87 -0.63
C ARG A 74 -16.42 -15.02 -1.90
N GLU A 75 -15.77 -15.46 -2.97
CA GLU A 75 -15.70 -14.76 -4.26
C GLU A 75 -15.05 -13.36 -4.18
N TRP A 76 -14.13 -13.16 -3.23
CA TRP A 76 -13.45 -11.87 -3.06
C TRP A 76 -12.14 -11.77 -3.85
N ALA A 77 -11.66 -12.89 -4.41
CA ALA A 77 -10.41 -12.96 -5.14
C ALA A 77 -10.49 -12.29 -6.53
N ARG A 78 -9.44 -11.58 -6.89
CA ARG A 78 -9.23 -11.07 -8.25
C ARG A 78 -8.41 -12.08 -9.05
N HIS A 79 -9.05 -12.86 -9.90
CA HIS A 79 -8.39 -13.87 -10.73
C HIS A 79 -7.58 -13.33 -11.92
N SER A 80 -7.71 -12.03 -12.26
CA SER A 80 -6.96 -11.37 -13.33
C SER A 80 -5.64 -10.75 -12.89
N CYS A 81 -5.13 -11.05 -11.69
CA CYS A 81 -3.77 -10.69 -11.28
C CYS A 81 -2.73 -11.41 -12.17
N ASP A 82 -1.55 -10.81 -12.34
CA ASP A 82 -0.42 -11.47 -13.00
C ASP A 82 0.07 -12.67 -12.17
N GLU A 83 0.00 -12.54 -10.84
CA GLU A 83 0.15 -13.64 -9.87
C GLU A 83 -0.93 -13.53 -8.80
N LEU A 84 -1.57 -14.65 -8.49
CA LEU A 84 -2.47 -14.77 -7.34
C LEU A 84 -1.99 -15.92 -6.45
N HIS A 85 -1.52 -15.57 -5.26
CA HIS A 85 -1.12 -16.53 -4.23
C HIS A 85 -2.27 -16.78 -3.27
N VAL A 86 -2.77 -18.02 -3.29
CA VAL A 86 -3.74 -18.46 -2.29
C VAL A 86 -2.97 -19.08 -1.12
N VAL A 87 -3.18 -18.56 0.07
CA VAL A 87 -2.48 -18.98 1.29
C VAL A 87 -3.44 -19.54 2.32
N ASP A 88 -2.94 -20.28 3.30
CA ASP A 88 -3.78 -20.95 4.30
C ASP A 88 -4.22 -20.01 5.41
N THR A 89 -3.35 -19.08 5.82
CA THR A 89 -3.58 -18.24 7.00
C THR A 89 -3.39 -16.75 6.71
N MET A 90 -4.01 -15.91 7.56
CA MET A 90 -3.79 -14.46 7.51
C MET A 90 -2.35 -14.07 7.86
N HIS A 91 -1.68 -14.82 8.73
CA HIS A 91 -0.26 -14.58 9.06
C HIS A 91 0.65 -14.85 7.87
N GLU A 92 0.41 -15.93 7.14
CA GLU A 92 1.14 -16.24 5.91
C GLU A 92 0.93 -15.18 4.84
N ARG A 93 -0.33 -14.72 4.66
CA ARG A 93 -0.64 -13.60 3.77
C ARG A 93 0.20 -12.37 4.07
N LYS A 94 0.17 -11.88 5.30
CA LYS A 94 0.86 -10.66 5.70
C LYS A 94 2.38 -10.81 5.59
N ARG A 95 2.93 -11.95 5.99
CA ARG A 95 4.34 -12.26 5.82
C ARG A 95 4.75 -12.23 4.35
N MET A 96 3.99 -12.90 3.47
CA MET A 96 4.30 -12.93 2.04
C MET A 96 4.19 -11.55 1.38
N MET A 97 3.18 -10.73 1.77
CA MET A 97 3.06 -9.34 1.32
C MET A 97 4.30 -8.53 1.72
N MET A 98 4.75 -8.70 2.95
CA MET A 98 5.92 -8.00 3.48
C MET A 98 7.22 -8.43 2.79
N GLU A 99 7.44 -9.73 2.58
CA GLU A 99 8.62 -10.25 1.92
C GLU A 99 8.76 -9.77 0.47
N ARG A 100 7.63 -9.60 -0.23
CA ARG A 100 7.58 -9.21 -1.64
C ARG A 100 7.61 -7.71 -1.91
N ALA A 101 7.54 -6.89 -0.89
CA ALA A 101 7.51 -5.43 -1.01
C ALA A 101 8.87 -4.80 -0.75
N ASP A 102 9.16 -3.70 -1.42
CA ASP A 102 10.30 -2.82 -1.14
C ASP A 102 9.87 -1.64 -0.26
N ALA A 103 8.58 -1.25 -0.30
CA ALA A 103 7.98 -0.21 0.51
C ALA A 103 6.50 -0.49 0.74
N PHE A 104 5.92 0.19 1.73
CA PHE A 104 4.51 0.06 2.13
C PHE A 104 3.77 1.38 2.00
N LEU A 105 2.53 1.33 1.55
CA LEU A 105 1.64 2.48 1.44
C LEU A 105 0.25 2.15 1.96
N ALA A 106 -0.29 2.97 2.84
CA ALA A 106 -1.70 2.92 3.22
C ALA A 106 -2.49 4.07 2.58
N LEU A 107 -3.55 3.72 1.84
CA LEU A 107 -4.59 4.63 1.38
C LEU A 107 -5.76 4.62 2.39
N PRO A 108 -6.75 5.54 2.26
CA PRO A 108 -7.97 5.45 3.04
C PRO A 108 -8.58 4.05 3.05
N GLY A 109 -8.96 3.57 4.23
CA GLY A 109 -9.49 2.22 4.39
C GLY A 109 -10.11 1.98 5.77
N GLY A 110 -10.44 0.75 6.07
CA GLY A 110 -11.03 0.33 7.34
C GLY A 110 -10.03 -0.34 8.28
N ILE A 111 -10.59 -1.15 9.20
CA ILE A 111 -9.83 -1.81 10.26
C ILE A 111 -8.69 -2.70 9.71
N GLY A 112 -8.89 -3.39 8.58
CA GLY A 112 -7.85 -4.21 7.96
C GLY A 112 -6.68 -3.36 7.46
N THR A 113 -6.98 -2.20 6.85
CA THR A 113 -5.94 -1.25 6.41
C THR A 113 -5.13 -0.71 7.59
N PHE A 114 -5.79 -0.40 8.71
CA PHE A 114 -5.12 0.06 9.91
C PHE A 114 -4.24 -1.04 10.52
N GLU A 115 -4.76 -2.25 10.62
CA GLU A 115 -4.04 -3.40 11.17
C GLU A 115 -2.77 -3.69 10.37
N GLU A 116 -2.87 -3.76 9.03
CA GLU A 116 -1.74 -3.99 8.14
C GLU A 116 -0.71 -2.84 8.19
N PHE A 117 -1.17 -1.59 8.24
CA PHE A 117 -0.31 -0.41 8.37
C PHE A 117 0.45 -0.39 9.70
N PHE A 118 -0.25 -0.61 10.81
CA PHE A 118 0.37 -0.62 12.13
C PHE A 118 1.32 -1.80 12.30
N GLU A 119 1.04 -2.95 11.69
CA GLU A 119 1.97 -4.08 11.71
C GLU A 119 3.25 -3.76 10.95
N ALA A 120 3.17 -3.22 9.72
CA ALA A 120 4.34 -2.84 8.94
C ALA A 120 5.18 -1.79 9.67
N TRP A 121 4.55 -0.77 10.27
CA TRP A 121 5.24 0.23 11.07
C TRP A 121 5.88 -0.35 12.34
N THR A 122 5.15 -1.19 13.06
CA THR A 122 5.65 -1.87 14.25
C THR A 122 6.86 -2.76 13.94
N TRP A 123 6.84 -3.49 12.83
CA TRP A 123 7.96 -4.34 12.45
C TRP A 123 9.17 -3.53 12.02
N ARG A 124 8.97 -2.37 11.41
CA ARG A 124 10.05 -1.44 11.09
C ARG A 124 10.72 -0.91 12.36
N GLN A 125 9.95 -0.42 13.34
CA GLN A 125 10.52 0.08 14.60
C GLN A 125 11.25 -1.01 15.42
N LEU A 126 10.82 -2.27 15.30
CA LEU A 126 11.45 -3.41 15.96
C LEU A 126 12.69 -3.94 15.20
N GLY A 127 12.99 -3.39 14.03
CA GLY A 127 14.15 -3.77 13.22
C GLY A 127 13.99 -5.07 12.44
N TYR A 128 12.77 -5.57 12.25
CA TYR A 128 12.51 -6.74 11.38
C TYR A 128 12.66 -6.40 9.90
N HIS A 129 12.53 -5.13 9.54
CA HIS A 129 12.85 -4.58 8.22
C HIS A 129 13.14 -3.07 8.33
N ASP A 130 13.78 -2.52 7.30
CA ASP A 130 14.08 -1.09 7.14
C ASP A 130 13.26 -0.41 6.03
N LYS A 131 12.31 -1.15 5.44
CA LYS A 131 11.47 -0.71 4.32
C LYS A 131 10.64 0.52 4.68
N PRO A 132 10.57 1.54 3.80
CA PRO A 132 9.78 2.75 4.02
C PRO A 132 8.28 2.45 4.18
N VAL A 133 7.60 3.22 5.05
CA VAL A 133 6.17 3.12 5.30
C VAL A 133 5.52 4.47 5.05
N GLY A 134 4.52 4.52 4.17
CA GLY A 134 3.80 5.73 3.79
C GLY A 134 2.33 5.71 4.17
N LEU A 135 1.80 6.91 4.45
CA LEU A 135 0.39 7.14 4.73
C LEU A 135 -0.14 8.25 3.80
N LEU A 136 -0.97 7.89 2.84
CA LEU A 136 -1.54 8.84 1.88
C LEU A 136 -2.80 9.49 2.48
N ASN A 137 -2.66 10.75 2.92
CA ASN A 137 -3.70 11.48 3.65
C ASN A 137 -4.61 12.27 2.71
N ILE A 138 -5.47 11.58 1.97
CA ILE A 138 -6.42 12.19 1.04
C ILE A 138 -7.58 12.81 1.81
N GLU A 139 -7.88 14.09 1.53
CA GLU A 139 -8.99 14.85 2.15
C GLU A 139 -8.95 14.83 3.69
N GLY A 140 -7.75 14.80 4.27
CA GLY A 140 -7.60 14.76 5.73
C GLY A 140 -8.12 13.50 6.39
N TYR A 141 -8.26 12.40 5.64
CA TYR A 141 -8.81 11.15 6.16
C TYR A 141 -8.09 10.66 7.42
N TYR A 142 -6.78 10.86 7.48
CA TYR A 142 -5.93 10.43 8.58
C TYR A 142 -5.61 11.53 9.61
N ASP A 143 -6.12 12.76 9.46
CA ASP A 143 -5.79 13.88 10.36
C ASP A 143 -6.04 13.53 11.83
N ARG A 144 -7.17 12.92 12.14
CA ARG A 144 -7.51 12.53 13.52
C ARG A 144 -6.66 11.37 14.06
N LEU A 145 -6.23 10.48 13.19
CA LEU A 145 -5.30 9.41 13.56
C LEU A 145 -3.92 9.99 13.88
N LEU A 146 -3.42 10.87 13.03
CA LEU A 146 -2.13 11.55 13.24
C LEU A 146 -2.16 12.38 14.52
N ALA A 147 -3.22 13.16 14.78
CA ALA A 147 -3.38 13.90 16.02
C ALA A 147 -3.44 12.99 17.27
N PHE A 148 -4.05 11.80 17.16
CA PHE A 148 -4.03 10.82 18.25
C PHE A 148 -2.62 10.26 18.48
N LEU A 149 -1.86 10.00 17.43
CA LEU A 149 -0.47 9.56 17.55
C LEU A 149 0.43 10.63 18.19
N GLU A 150 0.21 11.91 17.86
CA GLU A 150 0.87 13.05 18.53
C GLU A 150 0.53 13.11 20.04
N THR A 151 -0.72 12.78 20.40
CA THR A 151 -1.10 12.64 21.81
C THR A 151 -0.29 11.51 22.47
N SER A 152 -0.11 10.39 21.78
CA SER A 152 0.70 9.27 22.30
C SER A 152 2.17 9.65 22.50
N VAL A 153 2.71 10.53 21.66
CA VAL A 153 4.06 11.11 21.83
C VAL A 153 4.09 11.99 23.08
N THR A 154 3.13 12.90 23.21
CA THR A 154 3.02 13.82 24.37
C THR A 154 2.92 13.06 25.70
N GLU A 155 2.20 11.94 25.71
CA GLU A 155 2.02 11.06 26.88
C GLU A 155 3.20 10.07 27.09
N ASN A 156 4.24 10.13 26.27
CA ASN A 156 5.43 9.26 26.30
C ASN A 156 5.15 7.76 26.06
N PHE A 157 4.07 7.41 25.38
CA PHE A 157 3.83 6.04 24.88
C PHE A 157 4.46 5.78 23.52
N LEU A 158 4.79 6.84 22.80
CA LEU A 158 5.45 6.84 21.50
C LEU A 158 6.58 7.87 21.52
N GLY A 159 7.66 7.65 20.78
CA GLY A 159 8.73 8.64 20.62
C GLY A 159 8.65 9.34 19.26
N ASP A 160 9.23 10.55 19.18
CA ASP A 160 9.33 11.30 17.91
C ASP A 160 9.99 10.47 16.82
N TRP A 161 11.06 9.73 17.15
CA TRP A 161 11.78 8.88 16.20
C TRP A 161 10.89 7.80 15.56
N GLN A 162 9.86 7.34 16.26
CA GLN A 162 8.91 6.37 15.72
C GLN A 162 7.97 7.03 14.72
N MET A 163 7.55 8.28 14.99
CA MET A 163 6.78 9.08 14.02
C MET A 163 7.58 9.37 12.76
N ASP A 164 8.88 9.61 12.86
CA ASP A 164 9.79 9.83 11.72
C ASP A 164 9.92 8.59 10.80
N LEU A 165 9.52 7.41 11.27
CA LEU A 165 9.46 6.22 10.43
C LEU A 165 8.29 6.23 9.42
N ILE A 166 7.31 7.13 9.59
CA ILE A 166 6.15 7.22 8.70
C ILE A 166 6.33 8.43 7.78
N GLN A 167 6.17 8.22 6.48
CA GLN A 167 6.10 9.30 5.50
C GLN A 167 4.63 9.63 5.21
N THR A 168 4.22 10.86 5.42
CA THR A 168 2.84 11.31 5.17
C THR A 168 2.81 12.41 4.13
N ASP A 169 1.95 12.28 3.13
CA ASP A 169 1.69 13.33 2.13
C ASP A 169 0.25 13.24 1.63
N THR A 170 -0.24 14.31 1.00
CA THR A 170 -1.53 14.37 0.31
C THR A 170 -1.39 14.17 -1.20
N GLN A 171 -0.17 14.25 -1.73
CA GLN A 171 0.13 14.19 -3.16
C GLN A 171 0.70 12.82 -3.53
N VAL A 172 -0.03 12.09 -4.36
CA VAL A 172 0.33 10.74 -4.80
C VAL A 172 1.75 10.66 -5.39
N PRO A 173 2.13 11.44 -6.42
CA PRO A 173 3.45 11.28 -7.04
C PRO A 173 4.59 11.55 -6.06
N LYS A 174 4.43 12.56 -5.21
CA LYS A 174 5.46 12.97 -4.26
C LYS A 174 5.72 11.90 -3.21
N LEU A 175 4.65 11.34 -2.61
CA LEU A 175 4.80 10.30 -1.60
C LEU A 175 5.41 9.02 -2.21
N LEU A 176 4.93 8.61 -3.38
CA LEU A 176 5.42 7.39 -4.03
C LEU A 176 6.88 7.52 -4.45
N GLN A 177 7.28 8.66 -4.99
CA GLN A 177 8.69 8.95 -5.32
C GLN A 177 9.57 8.84 -4.06
N HIS A 178 9.17 9.48 -2.96
CA HIS A 178 9.92 9.41 -1.70
C HIS A 178 10.03 8.00 -1.15
N LEU A 179 8.94 7.20 -1.22
CA LEU A 179 8.98 5.80 -0.75
C LEU A 179 9.96 4.95 -1.57
N VAL A 180 9.96 5.08 -2.90
CA VAL A 180 10.85 4.33 -3.77
C VAL A 180 12.31 4.76 -3.57
N GLU A 181 12.59 6.05 -3.49
CA GLU A 181 13.92 6.58 -3.21
C GLU A 181 14.44 6.17 -1.83
N ALA A 182 13.59 6.22 -0.79
CA ALA A 182 13.95 5.77 0.55
C ALA A 182 14.21 4.26 0.65
N ALA A 183 13.66 3.47 -0.28
CA ALA A 183 13.99 2.05 -0.44
C ALA A 183 15.32 1.83 -1.19
N GLY A 184 16.05 2.89 -1.58
CA GLY A 184 17.28 2.80 -2.35
C GLY A 184 17.06 2.47 -3.83
N LEU A 185 15.85 2.63 -4.35
CA LEU A 185 15.45 2.30 -5.71
C LEU A 185 15.17 3.57 -6.53
N SER A 186 14.99 3.40 -7.84
CA SER A 186 14.67 4.50 -8.77
C SER A 186 13.34 4.24 -9.47
N ALA A 187 12.48 5.23 -9.47
CA ALA A 187 11.24 5.25 -10.23
C ALA A 187 11.44 6.06 -11.51
N ALA A 188 12.02 5.46 -12.54
CA ALA A 188 12.10 6.09 -13.85
C ALA A 188 10.81 5.85 -14.65
N PRO A 189 10.16 6.89 -15.21
CA PRO A 189 9.00 6.70 -16.06
C PRO A 189 9.38 5.96 -17.35
N ARG A 190 8.44 5.22 -17.89
CA ARG A 190 8.61 4.51 -19.16
C ARG A 190 8.71 5.52 -20.30
N LEU A 191 9.84 5.51 -21.04
CA LEU A 191 10.13 6.47 -22.12
C LEU A 191 9.18 6.32 -23.34
N ASP A 192 8.54 5.17 -23.47
CA ASP A 192 7.62 4.85 -24.57
C ASP A 192 6.16 5.29 -24.31
N ALA A 193 5.87 5.90 -23.16
CA ALA A 193 4.55 6.39 -22.78
C ALA A 193 4.39 7.92 -22.96
N LEU A 194 5.37 8.58 -23.56
CA LEU A 194 5.37 9.97 -23.98
C LEU A 194 5.16 10.06 -25.49
#